data_657133005942305b3067e42eb8514f7a
#
_entry.id   657133005942305b3067e42eb8514f7a
#
_cell.length_a   1.000
_cell.length_b   1.000
_cell.length_c   1.000
_cell.angle_alpha   90.00
_cell.angle_beta   90.00
_cell.angle_gamma   90.00
#
_symmetry.space_group_name_H-M   'P 1'
#
loop_
_entity.id
_entity.type
_entity.pdbx_description
1 polymer ?
#
loop_
_entity_poly.entity_id
_entity_poly.type
_entity_poly.pdbx_seq_one_letter_code
_entity_poly.pdbx_strand_id
1 'polypeptide(L)'
;MPVASAADTAPVLDLRTYKLVPGGRDAFDRIFREDALPMLRRYGIQVLAYGTSVADDDYYYLARAFPSASRRREQLDSFYGSDEWRQNHEDAVMELIETYHVVVIPLTPAVRQALAAAWLEIEEGING
;
A
#
# COMPACT_ATOMS: atom_id res chain seq x y z
N MET A 1 3.70 8.52 33.32
CA MET A 1 3.65 8.74 31.90
C MET A 1 3.94 7.44 31.14
N PRO A 2 3.04 6.99 30.30
CA PRO A 2 3.30 5.76 29.58
C PRO A 2 4.46 5.95 28.59
N VAL A 3 5.34 5.00 28.59
CA VAL A 3 6.41 4.92 27.58
C VAL A 3 5.81 4.25 26.35
N ALA A 4 6.13 4.77 25.16
CA ALA A 4 5.70 4.12 23.94
C ALA A 4 6.20 2.67 23.94
N SER A 5 5.33 1.73 23.61
CA SER A 5 5.72 0.33 23.52
C SER A 5 6.71 0.14 22.36
N ALA A 6 7.47 -0.95 22.39
CA ALA A 6 8.37 -1.27 21.27
C ALA A 6 7.61 -1.36 19.95
N ALA A 7 6.33 -1.80 19.98
CA ALA A 7 5.48 -1.85 18.79
C ALA A 7 5.20 -0.44 18.21
N ASP A 8 5.16 0.62 19.05
CA ASP A 8 4.91 1.99 18.60
C ASP A 8 6.16 2.63 17.97
N THR A 9 7.35 2.13 18.29
CA THR A 9 8.62 2.70 17.81
C THR A 9 9.31 1.83 16.77
N ALA A 10 8.91 0.56 16.66
CA ALA A 10 9.51 -0.38 15.71
C ALA A 10 8.87 -0.23 14.31
N PRO A 11 9.63 -0.49 13.25
CA PRO A 11 9.08 -0.49 11.89
C PRO A 11 7.93 -1.46 11.72
N VAL A 12 6.94 -1.05 10.93
CA VAL A 12 5.75 -1.86 10.66
C VAL A 12 5.51 -1.96 9.15
N LEU A 13 4.85 -3.06 8.78
CA LEU A 13 4.39 -3.29 7.41
C LEU A 13 2.85 -3.21 7.42
N ASP A 14 2.33 -2.34 6.55
CA ASP A 14 0.89 -2.20 6.31
C ASP A 14 0.55 -3.06 5.09
N LEU A 15 -0.11 -4.18 5.33
CA LEU A 15 -0.59 -5.06 4.26
C LEU A 15 -2.05 -4.75 4.00
N ARG A 16 -2.31 -4.27 2.80
CA ARG A 16 -3.65 -3.87 2.40
C ARG A 16 -4.11 -4.74 1.25
N THR A 17 -5.33 -5.26 1.35
CA THR A 17 -5.95 -6.03 0.28
C THR A 17 -7.25 -5.35 -0.13
N TYR A 18 -7.49 -5.31 -1.43
CA TYR A 18 -8.68 -4.69 -2.00
C TYR A 18 -9.47 -5.73 -2.76
N LYS A 19 -10.76 -5.82 -2.49
CA LYS A 19 -11.68 -6.51 -3.38
C LYS A 19 -12.26 -5.44 -4.31
N LEU A 20 -12.01 -5.60 -5.60
CA LEU A 20 -12.43 -4.64 -6.61
C LEU A 20 -13.78 -5.02 -7.20
N VAL A 21 -14.46 -4.05 -7.77
CA VAL A 21 -15.67 -4.31 -8.56
C VAL A 21 -15.30 -5.23 -9.73
N PRO A 22 -16.22 -6.11 -10.17
CA PRO A 22 -15.93 -7.00 -11.30
C PRO A 22 -15.44 -6.22 -12.52
N GLY A 23 -14.31 -6.64 -13.07
CA GLY A 23 -13.70 -6.00 -14.24
C GLY A 23 -12.93 -4.71 -13.95
N GLY A 24 -12.82 -4.30 -12.68
CA GLY A 24 -12.15 -3.05 -12.32
C GLY A 24 -10.64 -3.14 -12.15
N ARG A 25 -10.05 -4.32 -12.26
CA ARG A 25 -8.64 -4.55 -11.97
C ARG A 25 -7.70 -3.69 -12.82
N ASP A 26 -7.89 -3.66 -14.11
CA ASP A 26 -6.99 -2.93 -15.01
C ASP A 26 -7.07 -1.42 -14.79
N ALA A 27 -8.27 -0.91 -14.58
CA ALA A 27 -8.46 0.51 -14.29
C ALA A 27 -7.82 0.88 -12.94
N PHE A 28 -8.01 0.03 -11.92
CA PHE A 28 -7.42 0.26 -10.60
C PHE A 28 -5.89 0.23 -10.67
N ASP A 29 -5.31 -0.76 -11.33
CA ASP A 29 -3.86 -0.89 -11.45
C ASP A 29 -3.26 0.33 -12.16
N ARG A 30 -3.92 0.82 -13.21
CA ARG A 30 -3.46 2.00 -13.92
C ARG A 30 -3.50 3.24 -13.03
N ILE A 31 -4.61 3.49 -12.34
CA ILE A 31 -4.74 4.62 -11.41
C ILE A 31 -3.70 4.52 -10.31
N PHE A 32 -3.51 3.33 -9.77
CA PHE A 32 -2.53 3.15 -8.71
C PHE A 32 -1.12 3.49 -9.20
N ARG A 33 -0.70 2.93 -10.31
CA ARG A 33 0.66 3.14 -10.82
C ARG A 33 0.90 4.56 -11.32
N GLU A 34 -0.08 5.15 -11.98
CA GLU A 34 0.09 6.48 -12.59
C GLU A 34 -0.14 7.63 -11.60
N ASP A 35 -1.07 7.47 -10.67
CA ASP A 35 -1.48 8.56 -9.78
C ASP A 35 -1.13 8.31 -8.32
N ALA A 36 -1.57 7.19 -7.75
CA ALA A 36 -1.44 6.94 -6.31
C ALA A 36 0.01 6.66 -5.91
N LEU A 37 0.72 5.84 -6.65
CA LEU A 37 2.10 5.48 -6.31
C LEU A 37 3.05 6.69 -6.31
N PRO A 38 3.06 7.55 -7.35
CA PRO A 38 3.88 8.76 -7.28
C PRO A 38 3.50 9.68 -6.12
N MET A 39 2.21 9.79 -5.82
CA MET A 39 1.74 10.60 -4.69
C MET A 39 2.17 10.01 -3.35
N LEU A 40 2.07 8.71 -3.16
CA LEU A 40 2.55 8.03 -1.95
C LEU A 40 4.04 8.34 -1.73
N ARG A 41 4.83 8.25 -2.77
CA ARG A 41 6.27 8.54 -2.72
C ARG A 41 6.54 10.01 -2.35
N ARG A 42 5.80 10.95 -2.91
CA ARG A 42 5.93 12.38 -2.58
C ARG A 42 5.59 12.66 -1.12
N TYR A 43 4.69 11.89 -0.54
CA TYR A 43 4.33 12.01 0.87
C TYR A 43 5.26 11.21 1.80
N GLY A 44 6.34 10.67 1.26
CA GLY A 44 7.33 9.94 2.04
C GLY A 44 6.91 8.54 2.47
N ILE A 45 5.89 7.99 1.85
CA ILE A 45 5.40 6.65 2.16
C ILE A 45 6.10 5.64 1.26
N GLN A 46 6.82 4.69 1.87
CA GLN A 46 7.55 3.68 1.13
C GLN A 46 6.65 2.52 0.74
N VAL A 47 6.53 2.27 -0.56
CA VAL A 47 5.80 1.11 -1.09
C VAL A 47 6.81 0.01 -1.38
N LEU A 48 6.61 -1.16 -0.76
CA LEU A 48 7.50 -2.31 -0.95
C LEU A 48 7.01 -3.24 -2.04
N ALA A 49 5.70 -3.41 -2.19
CA ALA A 49 5.12 -4.30 -3.21
C ALA A 49 3.67 -3.90 -3.47
N TYR A 50 3.19 -4.19 -4.65
CA TYR A 50 1.80 -3.99 -5.04
C TYR A 50 1.49 -4.83 -6.28
N GLY A 51 0.23 -5.08 -6.52
CA GLY A 51 -0.15 -5.77 -7.74
C GLY A 51 -1.47 -6.52 -7.62
N THR A 52 -1.77 -7.28 -8.65
CA THR A 52 -2.96 -8.10 -8.73
C THR A 52 -2.73 -9.44 -8.03
N SER A 53 -3.81 -10.02 -7.49
CA SER A 53 -3.75 -11.37 -6.93
C SER A 53 -3.46 -12.38 -8.05
N VAL A 54 -2.68 -13.40 -7.74
CA VAL A 54 -2.44 -14.50 -8.68
C VAL A 54 -3.56 -15.54 -8.64
N ALA A 55 -4.42 -15.47 -7.62
CA ALA A 55 -5.51 -16.45 -7.44
C ALA A 55 -6.85 -15.95 -7.97
N ASP A 56 -7.13 -14.66 -7.83
CA ASP A 56 -8.44 -14.07 -8.15
C ASP A 56 -8.28 -12.79 -8.97
N ASP A 57 -9.10 -12.63 -10.00
CA ASP A 57 -9.01 -11.49 -10.91
C ASP A 57 -9.42 -10.17 -10.28
N ASP A 58 -10.26 -10.20 -9.25
CA ASP A 58 -10.85 -9.00 -8.65
C ASP A 58 -10.15 -8.56 -7.37
N TYR A 59 -8.95 -9.07 -7.09
CA TYR A 59 -8.20 -8.72 -5.89
C TYR A 59 -6.87 -8.06 -6.21
N TYR A 60 -6.53 -7.08 -5.36
CA TYR A 60 -5.30 -6.29 -5.48
C TYR A 60 -4.66 -6.16 -4.11
N TYR A 61 -3.33 -6.04 -4.04
CA TYR A 61 -2.63 -5.88 -2.78
C TYR A 61 -1.67 -4.70 -2.81
N LEU A 62 -1.38 -4.18 -1.62
CA LEU A 62 -0.43 -3.08 -1.42
C LEU A 62 0.31 -3.32 -0.10
N ALA A 63 1.63 -3.35 -0.15
CA ALA A 63 2.49 -3.50 1.01
C ALA A 63 3.31 -2.22 1.19
N ARG A 64 3.12 -1.53 2.32
CA ARG A 64 3.77 -0.26 2.62
C ARG A 64 4.53 -0.35 3.92
N ALA A 65 5.73 0.26 3.95
CA ALA A 65 6.58 0.28 5.13
C ALA A 65 6.49 1.63 5.83
N PHE A 66 6.47 1.60 7.16
CA PHE A 66 6.47 2.80 8.00
C PHE A 66 7.50 2.65 9.11
N PRO A 67 8.13 3.75 9.56
CA PRO A 67 9.11 3.68 10.65
C PRO A 67 8.54 3.19 11.98
N SER A 68 7.23 3.41 12.20
CA SER A 68 6.53 2.99 13.41
C SER A 68 5.02 3.03 13.17
N ALA A 69 4.26 2.44 14.09
CA ALA A 69 2.80 2.50 14.04
C ALA A 69 2.28 3.93 14.17
N SER A 70 2.91 4.76 15.01
CA SER A 70 2.53 6.17 15.15
C SER A 70 2.77 6.97 13.88
N ARG A 71 3.94 6.78 13.28
CA ARG A 71 4.28 7.47 12.02
C ARG A 71 3.35 7.04 10.89
N ARG A 72 2.97 5.78 10.88
CA ARG A 72 1.98 5.29 9.92
C ARG A 72 0.68 6.09 9.99
N ARG A 73 0.14 6.26 11.20
CA ARG A 73 -1.10 7.02 11.38
C ARG A 73 -0.94 8.46 10.88
N GLU A 74 0.14 9.12 11.26
CA GLU A 74 0.41 10.50 10.84
C GLU A 74 0.53 10.64 9.33
N GLN A 75 1.31 9.77 8.71
CA GLN A 75 1.54 9.82 7.27
C GLN A 75 0.29 9.49 6.46
N LEU A 76 -0.50 8.50 6.91
CA LEU A 76 -1.75 8.16 6.24
C LEU A 76 -2.82 9.23 6.42
N ASP A 77 -2.91 9.85 7.61
CA ASP A 77 -3.82 10.96 7.82
C ASP A 77 -3.46 12.15 6.94
N SER A 78 -2.18 12.43 6.80
CA SER A 78 -1.70 13.50 5.90
C SER A 78 -2.04 13.21 4.44
N PHE A 79 -1.84 11.97 4.01
CA PHE A 79 -2.08 11.56 2.62
C PHE A 79 -3.57 11.57 2.29
N TYR A 80 -4.37 10.81 3.04
CA TYR A 80 -5.80 10.66 2.74
C TYR A 80 -6.63 11.88 3.14
N GLY A 81 -6.13 12.70 4.04
CA GLY A 81 -6.76 13.95 4.41
C GLY A 81 -6.37 15.14 3.52
N SER A 82 -5.44 14.93 2.59
CA SER A 82 -4.98 16.01 1.71
C SER A 82 -6.07 16.42 0.71
N ASP A 83 -6.06 17.69 0.32
CA ASP A 83 -6.96 18.18 -0.73
C ASP A 83 -6.68 17.48 -2.06
N GLU A 84 -5.42 17.22 -2.35
CA GLU A 84 -5.02 16.52 -3.57
C GLU A 84 -5.70 15.17 -3.69
N TRP A 85 -5.65 14.35 -2.63
CA TRP A 85 -6.29 13.04 -2.64
C TRP A 85 -7.82 13.18 -2.77
N ARG A 86 -8.42 13.99 -1.90
CA ARG A 86 -9.88 14.10 -1.79
C ARG A 86 -10.52 14.69 -3.03
N GLN A 87 -9.88 15.64 -3.67
CA GLN A 87 -10.43 16.31 -4.84
C GLN A 87 -10.11 15.60 -6.15
N ASN A 88 -8.94 14.99 -6.26
CA ASN A 88 -8.45 14.48 -7.54
C ASN A 88 -8.52 12.96 -7.68
N HIS A 89 -8.53 12.20 -6.58
CA HIS A 89 -8.35 10.75 -6.65
C HIS A 89 -9.36 9.92 -5.88
N GLU A 90 -9.88 10.42 -4.77
CA GLU A 90 -10.68 9.62 -3.84
C GLU A 90 -11.87 8.96 -4.52
N ASP A 91 -12.68 9.72 -5.23
CA ASP A 91 -13.89 9.19 -5.86
C ASP A 91 -13.57 8.13 -6.91
N ALA A 92 -12.59 8.41 -7.77
CA ALA A 92 -12.21 7.49 -8.84
C ALA A 92 -11.69 6.16 -8.28
N VAL A 93 -10.92 6.22 -7.19
CA VAL A 93 -10.39 5.02 -6.53
C VAL A 93 -11.49 4.26 -5.81
N MET A 94 -12.30 4.96 -5.01
CA MET A 94 -13.34 4.32 -4.20
C MET A 94 -14.45 3.69 -5.02
N GLU A 95 -14.74 4.20 -6.20
CA GLU A 95 -15.70 3.59 -7.12
C GLU A 95 -15.29 2.19 -7.56
N LEU A 96 -13.99 1.90 -7.58
CA LEU A 96 -13.45 0.61 -8.00
C LEU A 96 -13.32 -0.40 -6.86
N ILE A 97 -13.47 0.02 -5.61
CA ILE A 97 -13.27 -0.83 -4.44
C ILE A 97 -14.62 -1.23 -3.84
N GLU A 98 -14.89 -2.55 -3.77
CA GLU A 98 -16.04 -3.05 -3.03
C GLU A 98 -15.75 -3.06 -1.53
N THR A 99 -14.65 -3.70 -1.13
CA THR A 99 -14.19 -3.77 0.26
C THR A 99 -12.68 -3.75 0.31
N TYR A 100 -12.12 -3.41 1.47
CA TYR A 100 -10.70 -3.55 1.68
C TYR A 100 -10.41 -3.91 3.14
N HIS A 101 -9.26 -4.54 3.35
CA HIS A 101 -8.80 -4.95 4.67
C HIS A 101 -7.36 -4.54 4.85
N VAL A 102 -6.99 -4.21 6.08
CA VAL A 102 -5.63 -3.81 6.44
C VAL A 102 -5.16 -4.62 7.63
N VAL A 103 -3.95 -5.16 7.53
CA VAL A 103 -3.26 -5.80 8.65
C VAL A 103 -1.91 -5.10 8.79
N VAL A 104 -1.58 -4.71 10.00
CA VAL A 104 -0.30 -4.08 10.30
C VAL A 104 0.54 -5.07 11.10
N ILE A 105 1.70 -5.44 10.56
CA ILE A 105 2.58 -6.45 11.16
C ILE A 105 3.97 -5.86 11.40
N PRO A 106 4.78 -6.47 12.30
CA PRO A 106 6.17 -6.05 12.45
C PRO A 106 6.94 -6.18 11.15
N LEU A 107 7.75 -5.18 10.83
CA LEU A 107 8.61 -5.21 9.65
C LEU A 107 10.05 -5.44 10.10
N THR A 108 10.48 -6.70 10.02
CA THR A 108 11.87 -7.05 10.29
C THR A 108 12.73 -6.84 9.03
N PRO A 109 14.06 -6.69 9.18
CA PRO A 109 14.93 -6.63 8.01
C PRO A 109 14.78 -7.84 7.07
N ALA A 110 14.56 -9.02 7.61
CA ALA A 110 14.38 -10.24 6.83
C ALA A 110 13.11 -10.18 5.97
N VAL A 111 11.99 -9.72 6.55
CA VAL A 111 10.73 -9.56 5.82
C VAL A 111 10.88 -8.51 4.72
N ARG A 112 11.51 -7.37 5.04
CA ARG A 112 11.76 -6.32 4.05
C ARG A 112 12.58 -6.85 2.87
N GLN A 113 13.65 -7.56 3.15
CA GLN A 113 14.52 -8.12 2.11
C GLN A 113 13.79 -9.18 1.28
N ALA A 114 13.01 -10.04 1.91
CA ALA A 114 12.27 -11.08 1.22
C ALA A 114 11.22 -10.49 0.26
N LEU A 115 10.49 -9.48 0.68
CA LEU A 115 9.49 -8.81 -0.17
C LEU A 115 10.16 -8.09 -1.34
N ALA A 116 11.25 -7.38 -1.08
CA ALA A 116 11.97 -6.66 -2.13
C ALA A 116 12.53 -7.63 -3.17
N ALA A 117 13.12 -8.75 -2.76
CA ALA A 117 13.66 -9.76 -3.66
C ALA A 117 12.56 -10.42 -4.48
N ALA A 118 11.45 -10.82 -3.84
CA ALA A 118 10.32 -11.43 -4.52
C ALA A 118 9.71 -10.47 -5.56
N TRP A 119 9.57 -9.20 -5.20
CA TRP A 119 9.02 -8.19 -6.10
C TRP A 119 9.91 -7.97 -7.32
N LEU A 120 11.23 -7.91 -7.13
CA LEU A 120 12.19 -7.77 -8.23
C LEU A 120 12.14 -8.98 -9.17
N GLU A 121 12.01 -10.19 -8.64
CA GLU A 121 11.87 -11.40 -9.47
C GLU A 121 10.62 -11.33 -10.35
N ILE A 122 9.50 -10.87 -9.80
CA ILE A 122 8.26 -10.71 -10.54
C ILE A 122 8.43 -9.68 -11.65
N GLU A 123 9.03 -8.54 -11.36
CA GLU A 123 9.25 -7.49 -12.36
C GLU A 123 10.20 -7.95 -13.46
N GLU A 124 11.28 -8.62 -13.12
CA GLU A 124 12.23 -9.18 -14.09
C GLU A 124 11.56 -10.24 -14.98
N GLY A 125 10.71 -11.08 -14.40
CA GLY A 125 9.94 -12.07 -15.14
C GLY A 125 8.97 -11.47 -16.13
N ILE A 126 8.37 -10.33 -15.82
CA ILE A 126 7.46 -9.59 -16.70
C ILE A 126 8.23 -8.92 -17.84
N ASN A 127 9.41 -8.41 -17.52
CA ASN A 127 10.25 -7.66 -18.48
C ASN A 127 11.18 -8.55 -19.28
N GLY A 128 11.32 -9.79 -18.87
CA GLY A 128 12.26 -10.73 -19.47
C GLY A 128 11.73 -11.44 -20.74
#